data_27d287e46c128427ae3397baee94b5d2
#
_entry.id   27d287e46c128427ae3397baee94b5d2
#
_cell.length_a   1.000
_cell.length_b   1.000
_cell.length_c   1.000
_cell.angle_alpha   90.00
_cell.angle_beta   90.00
_cell.angle_gamma   90.00
#
_symmetry.space_group_name_H-M   'P 1'
#
loop_
_entity.id
_entity.type
_entity.pdbx_description
1 polymer ?
#
loop_
_entity_poly.entity_id
_entity_poly.type
_entity_poly.pdbx_seq_one_letter_code
_entity_poly.pdbx_strand_id
1 'polypeptide(L)'
;MKVMICANLAKERSRKAAADACAKLNEIGFLPMIEKQYENIIKVDNAVYAETDSLITDCDMFMTIGGDGTILKWGQKAAACNKLLLGINTGRLGFMTSIESGELDTLERLKTGEYTVSRRMMLDIEYEGKGNYSAINDVVFSKCRYSKLPEFIVSVEEYEVTKIRADGIIFSTPAGSTAYSLSAGGPIISPDAQCIEFTPLCAHSLFGRPMIFSADSEITVRFSAYEDSGVSLSIDGNDDMDFKEGE
;
A
#
# COMPACT_ATOMS: atom_id res chain seq x y z
N MET A 1 8.16 -15.98 19.36
CA MET A 1 7.37 -15.13 18.45
C MET A 1 7.08 -15.90 17.18
N LYS A 2 5.86 -15.84 16.66
CA LYS A 2 5.39 -16.47 15.41
C LYS A 2 5.43 -15.43 14.28
N VAL A 3 6.15 -15.70 13.21
CA VAL A 3 6.39 -14.74 12.12
C VAL A 3 5.82 -15.28 10.81
N MET A 4 4.78 -14.62 10.28
CA MET A 4 4.22 -14.98 8.98
C MET A 4 5.09 -14.47 7.84
N ILE A 5 5.56 -15.37 6.99
CA ILE A 5 6.41 -15.07 5.84
C ILE A 5 5.56 -14.77 4.62
N CYS A 6 5.62 -13.54 4.16
CA CYS A 6 4.85 -13.01 3.05
C CYS A 6 5.77 -12.71 1.86
N ALA A 7 5.91 -13.65 0.95
CA ALA A 7 6.86 -13.54 -0.15
C ALA A 7 6.23 -13.94 -1.49
N ASN A 8 6.71 -13.33 -2.58
CA ASN A 8 6.42 -13.81 -3.92
C ASN A 8 7.39 -14.96 -4.28
N LEU A 9 7.06 -16.17 -3.86
CA LEU A 9 7.91 -17.34 -4.02
C LEU A 9 7.98 -17.87 -5.48
N ALA A 10 7.26 -17.26 -6.43
CA ALA A 10 7.47 -17.52 -7.84
C ALA A 10 8.85 -17.02 -8.32
N LYS A 11 9.39 -15.97 -7.67
CA LYS A 11 10.71 -15.42 -7.98
C LYS A 11 11.80 -16.14 -7.20
N GLU A 12 12.84 -16.63 -7.88
CA GLU A 12 13.95 -17.38 -7.28
C GLU A 12 14.68 -16.60 -6.16
N ARG A 13 14.92 -15.28 -6.40
CA ARG A 13 15.54 -14.42 -5.38
C ARG A 13 14.71 -14.38 -4.09
N SER A 14 13.38 -14.24 -4.21
CA SER A 14 12.49 -14.21 -3.05
C SER A 14 12.45 -15.57 -2.33
N ARG A 15 12.53 -16.67 -3.07
CA ARG A 15 12.62 -18.03 -2.46
C ARG A 15 13.86 -18.20 -1.62
N LYS A 16 15.03 -17.80 -2.16
CA LYS A 16 16.30 -17.89 -1.41
C LYS A 16 16.25 -16.99 -0.17
N ALA A 17 15.89 -15.73 -0.33
CA ALA A 17 15.80 -14.81 0.79
C ALA A 17 14.79 -15.27 1.86
N ALA A 18 13.68 -15.89 1.47
CA ALA A 18 12.71 -16.45 2.41
C ALA A 18 13.29 -17.65 3.17
N ALA A 19 14.03 -18.54 2.50
CA ALA A 19 14.70 -19.66 3.17
C ALA A 19 15.74 -19.16 4.18
N ASP A 20 16.56 -18.21 3.78
CA ASP A 20 17.61 -17.63 4.62
C ASP A 20 16.99 -16.88 5.83
N ALA A 21 15.92 -16.10 5.62
CA ALA A 21 15.18 -15.43 6.69
C ALA A 21 14.55 -16.42 7.67
N CYS A 22 13.93 -17.51 7.18
CA CYS A 22 13.36 -18.55 8.03
C CYS A 22 14.43 -19.27 8.84
N ALA A 23 15.60 -19.57 8.25
CA ALA A 23 16.73 -20.18 8.96
C ALA A 23 17.20 -19.26 10.10
N LYS A 24 17.31 -17.94 9.83
CA LYS A 24 17.70 -16.96 10.86
C LYS A 24 16.63 -16.82 11.95
N LEU A 25 15.35 -16.83 11.59
CA LEU A 25 14.24 -16.82 12.58
C LEU A 25 14.32 -18.05 13.51
N ASN A 26 14.54 -19.23 12.97
CA ASN A 26 14.74 -20.45 13.77
C ASN A 26 15.95 -20.36 14.69
N GLU A 27 17.09 -19.84 14.21
CA GLU A 27 18.30 -19.62 15.01
C GLU A 27 18.04 -18.74 16.23
N ILE A 28 17.26 -17.66 16.06
CA ILE A 28 16.93 -16.76 17.16
C ILE A 28 15.72 -17.22 18.01
N GLY A 29 15.17 -18.40 17.71
CA GLY A 29 14.08 -19.03 18.48
C GLY A 29 12.68 -18.53 18.13
N PHE A 30 12.48 -18.00 16.92
CA PHE A 30 11.16 -17.62 16.41
C PHE A 30 10.64 -18.71 15.47
N LEU A 31 9.31 -18.75 15.31
CA LEU A 31 8.62 -19.76 14.51
C LEU A 31 8.17 -19.17 13.17
N PRO A 32 8.80 -19.55 12.05
CA PRO A 32 8.33 -19.17 10.74
C PRO A 32 6.97 -19.82 10.43
N MET A 33 6.06 -19.05 9.83
CA MET A 33 4.75 -19.49 9.40
C MET A 33 4.59 -19.18 7.91
N ILE A 34 4.26 -20.20 7.11
CA ILE A 34 4.29 -20.11 5.65
C ILE A 34 2.95 -20.62 5.10
N GLU A 35 2.44 -19.96 4.05
CA GLU A 35 1.22 -20.43 3.38
C GLU A 35 1.40 -21.85 2.85
N LYS A 36 0.43 -22.74 3.12
CA LYS A 36 0.44 -24.16 2.79
C LYS A 36 0.72 -24.44 1.29
N GLN A 37 0.26 -23.56 0.40
CA GLN A 37 0.52 -23.68 -1.03
C GLN A 37 2.01 -23.71 -1.39
N TYR A 38 2.88 -23.22 -0.51
CA TYR A 38 4.33 -23.14 -0.72
C TYR A 38 5.13 -24.26 -0.05
N GLU A 39 4.49 -25.19 0.64
CA GLU A 39 5.15 -26.31 1.35
C GLU A 39 6.06 -27.15 0.45
N ASN A 40 5.67 -27.32 -0.82
CA ASN A 40 6.48 -28.05 -1.82
C ASN A 40 7.50 -27.17 -2.57
N ILE A 41 7.44 -25.84 -2.39
CA ILE A 41 8.32 -24.88 -3.05
C ILE A 41 9.49 -24.49 -2.15
N ILE A 42 9.22 -24.32 -0.88
CA ILE A 42 10.22 -23.97 0.12
C ILE A 42 10.04 -24.90 1.33
N LYS A 43 11.06 -25.70 1.60
CA LYS A 43 11.10 -26.53 2.79
C LYS A 43 11.95 -25.85 3.86
N VAL A 44 11.34 -25.56 4.97
CA VAL A 44 11.97 -24.91 6.13
C VAL A 44 11.78 -25.84 7.33
N ASP A 45 12.87 -26.16 7.98
CA ASP A 45 12.81 -26.90 9.24
C ASP A 45 12.10 -26.08 10.32
N ASN A 46 11.33 -26.77 11.18
CA ASN A 46 10.60 -26.12 12.26
C ASN A 46 9.73 -24.91 11.80
N ALA A 47 9.01 -25.08 10.69
CA ALA A 47 8.03 -24.10 10.21
C ALA A 47 6.61 -24.64 10.27
N VAL A 48 5.63 -23.75 10.42
CA VAL A 48 4.20 -24.06 10.31
C VAL A 48 3.71 -23.75 8.92
N TYR A 49 3.07 -24.72 8.26
CA TYR A 49 2.40 -24.54 6.98
C TYR A 49 0.90 -24.63 7.18
N ALA A 50 0.18 -23.55 6.88
CA ALA A 50 -1.28 -23.48 7.06
C ALA A 50 -1.93 -22.55 6.04
N GLU A 51 -3.26 -22.51 6.03
CA GLU A 51 -4.04 -21.59 5.21
C GLU A 51 -3.83 -20.14 5.67
N THR A 52 -3.91 -19.19 4.73
CA THR A 52 -3.60 -17.77 4.95
C THR A 52 -4.33 -17.17 6.15
N ASP A 53 -5.65 -17.41 6.28
CA ASP A 53 -6.46 -16.83 7.36
C ASP A 53 -6.06 -17.35 8.74
N SER A 54 -5.69 -18.64 8.82
CA SER A 54 -5.16 -19.23 10.06
C SER A 54 -3.82 -18.60 10.44
N LEU A 55 -2.93 -18.41 9.46
CA LEU A 55 -1.62 -17.77 9.67
C LEU A 55 -1.78 -16.32 10.12
N ILE A 56 -2.68 -15.57 9.50
CA ILE A 56 -2.99 -14.19 9.87
C ILE A 56 -3.49 -14.11 11.31
N THR A 57 -4.33 -15.04 11.73
CA THR A 57 -4.86 -15.08 13.10
C THR A 57 -3.77 -15.38 14.11
N ASP A 58 -2.94 -16.37 13.82
CA ASP A 58 -2.02 -16.98 14.79
C ASP A 58 -0.64 -16.28 14.85
N CYS A 59 -0.23 -15.54 13.84
CA CYS A 59 1.09 -14.89 13.84
C CYS A 59 1.13 -13.69 14.80
N ASP A 60 2.32 -13.36 15.26
CA ASP A 60 2.57 -12.16 16.05
C ASP A 60 2.93 -10.96 15.16
N MET A 61 3.56 -11.22 14.00
CA MET A 61 3.93 -10.20 13.03
C MET A 61 4.03 -10.76 11.61
N PHE A 62 3.98 -9.86 10.64
CA PHE A 62 4.22 -10.13 9.23
C PHE A 62 5.66 -9.80 8.85
N MET A 63 6.28 -10.65 8.04
CA MET A 63 7.57 -10.38 7.43
C MET A 63 7.42 -10.49 5.92
N THR A 64 7.44 -9.37 5.23
CA THR A 64 7.37 -9.34 3.76
C THR A 64 8.76 -9.49 3.17
N ILE A 65 8.91 -10.31 2.13
CA ILE A 65 10.17 -10.55 1.44
C ILE A 65 9.97 -10.23 -0.04
N GLY A 66 10.50 -9.08 -0.46
CA GLY A 66 10.28 -8.54 -1.79
C GLY A 66 10.66 -7.07 -1.88
N GLY A 67 9.86 -6.28 -2.56
CA GLY A 67 9.95 -4.82 -2.62
C GLY A 67 8.67 -4.19 -2.08
N ASP A 68 8.52 -2.87 -2.29
CA ASP A 68 7.38 -2.07 -1.79
C ASP A 68 6.02 -2.65 -2.20
N GLY A 69 5.86 -3.16 -3.43
CA GLY A 69 4.62 -3.82 -3.84
C GLY A 69 4.24 -5.06 -3.01
N THR A 70 5.21 -5.75 -2.39
CA THR A 70 4.91 -6.85 -1.46
C THR A 70 4.42 -6.30 -0.12
N ILE A 71 4.99 -5.19 0.32
CA ILE A 71 4.53 -4.48 1.52
C ILE A 71 3.11 -3.97 1.33
N LEU A 72 2.78 -3.34 0.20
CA LEU A 72 1.43 -2.86 -0.10
C LEU A 72 0.40 -3.99 -0.02
N LYS A 73 0.70 -5.12 -0.68
CA LYS A 73 -0.20 -6.29 -0.68
C LYS A 73 -0.54 -6.82 0.72
N TRP A 74 0.45 -6.83 1.63
CA TRP A 74 0.29 -7.41 2.97
C TRP A 74 0.06 -6.38 4.06
N GLY A 75 0.42 -5.13 3.80
CA GLY A 75 0.32 -4.04 4.76
C GLY A 75 -1.11 -3.72 5.17
N GLN A 76 -2.05 -3.70 4.22
CA GLN A 76 -3.47 -3.52 4.53
C GLN A 76 -3.98 -4.65 5.45
N LYS A 77 -3.58 -5.91 5.20
CA LYS A 77 -3.95 -7.05 6.06
C LYS A 77 -3.32 -6.94 7.44
N ALA A 78 -2.06 -6.54 7.52
CA ALA A 78 -1.37 -6.33 8.79
C ALA A 78 -2.02 -5.20 9.60
N ALA A 79 -2.38 -4.09 8.95
CA ALA A 79 -3.09 -2.98 9.56
C ALA A 79 -4.48 -3.40 10.08
N ALA A 80 -5.27 -4.10 9.28
CA ALA A 80 -6.59 -4.60 9.68
C ALA A 80 -6.54 -5.51 10.92
N CYS A 81 -5.42 -6.23 11.12
CA CYS A 81 -5.21 -7.10 12.29
C CYS A 81 -4.39 -6.40 13.40
N ASN A 82 -4.04 -5.14 13.25
CA ASN A 82 -3.18 -4.38 14.17
C ASN A 82 -1.86 -5.10 14.50
N LYS A 83 -1.22 -5.67 13.47
CA LYS A 83 0.05 -6.42 13.61
C LYS A 83 1.21 -5.66 12.96
N LEU A 84 2.38 -5.82 13.54
CA LEU A 84 3.61 -5.25 12.98
C LEU A 84 3.95 -5.91 11.65
N LEU A 85 4.55 -5.13 10.76
CA LEU A 85 5.06 -5.60 9.49
C LEU A 85 6.52 -5.16 9.34
N LEU A 86 7.39 -6.11 8.97
CA LEU A 86 8.80 -5.88 8.64
C LEU A 86 9.04 -6.23 7.17
N GLY A 87 9.65 -5.32 6.41
CA GLY A 87 9.99 -5.53 5.01
C GLY A 87 11.45 -5.89 4.81
N ILE A 88 11.72 -7.03 4.16
CA ILE A 88 13.05 -7.43 3.68
C ILE A 88 13.11 -7.21 2.17
N ASN A 89 14.04 -6.34 1.75
CA ASN A 89 14.25 -6.04 0.34
C ASN A 89 15.06 -7.14 -0.35
N THR A 90 14.58 -7.59 -1.52
CA THR A 90 15.30 -8.55 -2.37
C THR A 90 15.69 -7.98 -3.73
N GLY A 91 15.50 -6.68 -3.94
CA GLY A 91 15.70 -6.04 -5.24
C GLY A 91 16.36 -4.67 -5.14
N ARG A 92 15.80 -3.70 -5.85
CA ARG A 92 16.21 -2.30 -5.69
C ARG A 92 15.65 -1.78 -4.38
N LEU A 93 16.45 -1.00 -3.66
CA LEU A 93 16.04 -0.35 -2.42
C LEU A 93 14.75 0.45 -2.68
N GLY A 94 13.72 0.15 -1.89
CA GLY A 94 12.45 0.88 -1.89
C GLY A 94 12.38 1.89 -0.75
N PHE A 95 11.25 2.57 -0.65
CA PHE A 95 10.99 3.54 0.41
C PHE A 95 10.37 2.92 1.67
N MET A 96 9.86 1.68 1.57
CA MET A 96 9.09 1.04 2.63
C MET A 96 9.81 -0.16 3.27
N THR A 97 10.80 -0.75 2.60
CA THR A 97 11.58 -1.88 3.13
C THR A 97 12.59 -1.40 4.17
N SER A 98 12.79 -2.19 5.23
CA SER A 98 13.61 -1.80 6.39
C SER A 98 14.97 -2.50 6.45
N ILE A 99 15.10 -3.70 5.84
CA ILE A 99 16.30 -4.54 5.89
C ILE A 99 16.60 -5.04 4.49
N GLU A 100 17.88 -5.10 4.11
CA GLU A 100 18.30 -5.78 2.90
C GLU A 100 18.48 -7.29 3.14
N SER A 101 18.30 -8.10 2.10
CA SER A 101 18.41 -9.57 2.20
C SER A 101 19.81 -10.06 2.60
N GLY A 102 20.83 -9.20 2.54
CA GLY A 102 22.19 -9.46 3.03
C GLY A 102 22.40 -9.12 4.51
N GLU A 103 21.41 -8.54 5.19
CA GLU A 103 21.55 -8.00 6.55
C GLU A 103 20.65 -8.74 7.57
N LEU A 104 20.40 -10.04 7.34
CA LEU A 104 19.48 -10.84 8.15
C LEU A 104 19.92 -10.99 9.63
N ASP A 105 21.18 -10.79 9.94
CA ASP A 105 21.65 -10.75 11.34
C ASP A 105 20.98 -9.65 12.16
N THR A 106 20.52 -8.59 11.50
CA THR A 106 19.74 -7.51 12.14
C THR A 106 18.44 -8.02 12.77
N LEU A 107 17.92 -9.18 12.33
CA LEU A 107 16.73 -9.82 12.93
C LEU A 107 16.92 -10.18 14.41
N GLU A 108 18.17 -10.30 14.90
CA GLU A 108 18.44 -10.53 16.33
C GLU A 108 17.90 -9.41 17.22
N ARG A 109 17.82 -8.19 16.69
CA ARG A 109 17.21 -7.04 17.38
C ARG A 109 15.74 -7.24 17.71
N LEU A 110 15.02 -8.07 16.95
CA LEU A 110 13.65 -8.43 17.29
C LEU A 110 13.56 -9.20 18.61
N LYS A 111 14.58 -9.98 18.96
CA LYS A 111 14.65 -10.74 20.20
C LYS A 111 14.98 -9.84 21.40
N THR A 112 15.85 -8.85 21.21
CA THR A 112 16.27 -7.93 22.27
C THR A 112 15.32 -6.74 22.44
N GLY A 113 14.38 -6.54 21.50
CA GLY A 113 13.49 -5.37 21.48
C GLY A 113 14.18 -4.07 21.02
N GLU A 114 15.38 -4.18 20.44
CA GLU A 114 16.18 -3.03 19.97
C GLU A 114 15.75 -2.57 18.57
N TYR A 115 14.49 -2.21 18.41
CA TYR A 115 13.93 -1.68 17.17
C TYR A 115 12.92 -0.57 17.45
N THR A 116 12.68 0.24 16.46
CA THR A 116 11.65 1.28 16.50
C THR A 116 10.50 0.91 15.59
N VAL A 117 9.27 1.30 15.97
CA VAL A 117 8.08 1.13 15.15
C VAL A 117 7.74 2.46 14.49
N SER A 118 7.78 2.50 13.17
CA SER A 118 7.29 3.64 12.39
C SER A 118 5.80 3.46 12.12
N ARG A 119 5.01 4.43 12.54
CA ARG A 119 3.56 4.48 12.25
C ARG A 119 3.34 5.18 10.93
N ARG A 120 2.55 4.58 10.07
CA ARG A 120 2.20 5.12 8.76
C ARG A 120 0.73 5.45 8.73
N MET A 121 0.42 6.65 8.23
CA MET A 121 -0.93 7.05 7.91
C MET A 121 -1.47 6.20 6.76
N MET A 122 -2.76 5.89 6.78
CA MET A 122 -3.49 5.28 5.66
C MET A 122 -4.67 6.19 5.30
N LEU A 123 -5.13 6.11 4.07
CA LEU A 123 -6.40 6.72 3.67
C LEU A 123 -7.52 5.74 3.94
N ASP A 124 -8.59 6.22 4.57
CA ASP A 124 -9.86 5.53 4.62
C ASP A 124 -10.75 6.04 3.48
N ILE A 125 -11.34 5.14 2.72
CA ILE A 125 -12.16 5.44 1.57
C ILE A 125 -13.55 4.87 1.80
N GLU A 126 -14.54 5.73 1.91
CA GLU A 126 -15.93 5.34 1.93
C GLU A 126 -16.50 5.52 0.52
N TYR A 127 -17.02 4.44 -0.04
CA TYR A 127 -17.74 4.49 -1.29
C TYR A 127 -19.23 4.22 -1.03
N GLU A 128 -20.04 5.24 -1.25
CA GLU A 128 -21.47 5.22 -0.96
C GLU A 128 -22.16 4.02 -1.63
N GLY A 129 -22.70 3.14 -0.80
CA GLY A 129 -23.40 1.93 -1.23
C GLY A 129 -22.54 0.72 -1.64
N LYS A 130 -21.21 0.81 -1.65
CA LYS A 130 -20.31 -0.30 -2.09
C LYS A 130 -19.26 -0.73 -1.06
N GLY A 131 -19.10 0.00 0.04
CA GLY A 131 -18.24 -0.42 1.16
C GLY A 131 -17.09 0.53 1.48
N ASN A 132 -16.25 0.08 2.40
CA ASN A 132 -15.10 0.82 2.91
C ASN A 132 -13.82 0.14 2.44
N TYR A 133 -12.86 0.95 2.05
CA TYR A 133 -11.54 0.51 1.59
C TYR A 133 -10.46 1.31 2.30
N SER A 134 -9.21 0.88 2.19
CA SER A 134 -8.08 1.65 2.72
C SER A 134 -6.90 1.60 1.77
N ALA A 135 -6.12 2.68 1.72
CA ALA A 135 -4.90 2.76 0.94
C ALA A 135 -3.70 3.09 1.82
N ILE A 136 -2.58 2.44 1.56
CA ILE A 136 -1.29 2.74 2.18
C ILE A 136 -0.59 3.87 1.40
N ASN A 137 -0.63 3.81 0.07
CA ASN A 137 -0.03 4.83 -0.78
C ASN A 137 -1.04 5.83 -1.30
N ASP A 138 -1.94 5.40 -2.16
CA ASP A 138 -2.76 6.33 -2.93
C ASP A 138 -4.11 5.75 -3.40
N VAL A 139 -4.99 6.67 -3.70
CA VAL A 139 -6.28 6.47 -4.35
C VAL A 139 -6.27 7.30 -5.63
N VAL A 140 -6.50 6.66 -6.76
CA VAL A 140 -6.44 7.28 -8.08
C VAL A 140 -7.79 7.19 -8.77
N PHE A 141 -8.33 8.34 -9.12
CA PHE A 141 -9.46 8.46 -10.03
C PHE A 141 -8.92 8.78 -11.41
N SER A 142 -9.19 7.95 -12.39
CA SER A 142 -8.73 8.15 -13.77
C SER A 142 -9.86 7.97 -14.77
N LYS A 143 -9.78 8.69 -15.88
CA LYS A 143 -10.73 8.51 -16.97
C LYS A 143 -10.62 7.10 -17.54
N CYS A 144 -11.76 6.50 -17.89
CA CYS A 144 -11.80 5.27 -18.65
C CYS A 144 -11.24 5.49 -20.07
N ARG A 145 -10.79 4.42 -20.73
CA ARG A 145 -10.19 4.48 -22.07
C ARG A 145 -11.12 5.19 -23.07
N TYR A 146 -10.52 6.08 -23.87
CA TYR A 146 -11.18 6.81 -24.97
C TYR A 146 -12.32 7.76 -24.54
N SER A 147 -12.48 8.03 -23.23
CA SER A 147 -13.44 9.01 -22.77
C SER A 147 -12.96 10.44 -22.94
N LYS A 148 -13.90 11.39 -23.01
CA LYS A 148 -13.62 12.82 -22.84
C LYS A 148 -13.09 13.05 -21.44
N LEU A 149 -12.38 14.16 -21.23
CA LEU A 149 -11.87 14.53 -19.89
C LEU A 149 -13.05 14.70 -18.91
N PRO A 150 -13.10 13.92 -17.84
CA PRO A 150 -14.08 14.14 -16.78
C PRO A 150 -13.78 15.45 -16.06
N GLU A 151 -14.79 16.01 -15.45
CA GLU A 151 -14.66 17.14 -14.54
C GLU A 151 -14.77 16.62 -13.12
N PHE A 152 -13.71 16.74 -12.35
CA PHE A 152 -13.66 16.38 -10.94
C PHE A 152 -13.98 17.60 -10.09
N ILE A 153 -14.84 17.42 -9.08
CA ILE A 153 -15.17 18.38 -8.06
C ILE A 153 -14.66 17.82 -6.75
N VAL A 154 -13.72 18.51 -6.13
CA VAL A 154 -13.13 18.15 -4.84
C VAL A 154 -13.62 19.11 -3.79
N SER A 155 -14.23 18.60 -2.74
CA SER A 155 -14.70 19.37 -1.61
C SER A 155 -14.05 18.87 -0.32
N VAL A 156 -13.79 19.78 0.61
CA VAL A 156 -13.38 19.47 1.98
C VAL A 156 -14.54 19.90 2.86
N GLU A 157 -15.09 18.97 3.64
CA GLU A 157 -16.36 19.16 4.33
C GLU A 157 -17.45 19.60 3.34
N GLU A 158 -18.03 20.78 3.53
CA GLU A 158 -19.07 21.34 2.64
C GLU A 158 -18.53 22.34 1.60
N TYR A 159 -17.22 22.61 1.60
CA TYR A 159 -16.61 23.65 0.76
C TYR A 159 -15.96 23.06 -0.49
N GLU A 160 -16.40 23.50 -1.67
CA GLU A 160 -15.72 23.19 -2.93
C GLU A 160 -14.34 23.86 -2.95
N VAL A 161 -13.28 23.03 -2.98
CA VAL A 161 -11.89 23.49 -3.00
C VAL A 161 -11.41 23.68 -4.44
N THR A 162 -11.76 22.73 -5.31
CA THR A 162 -11.37 22.82 -6.72
C THR A 162 -12.35 22.08 -7.61
N LYS A 163 -12.49 22.62 -8.83
CA LYS A 163 -13.22 22.01 -9.92
C LYS A 163 -12.28 21.96 -11.12
N ILE A 164 -11.95 20.75 -11.58
CA ILE A 164 -10.86 20.56 -12.52
C ILE A 164 -11.19 19.49 -13.58
N ARG A 165 -10.88 19.78 -14.85
CA ARG A 165 -10.88 18.78 -15.91
C ARG A 165 -9.50 18.20 -16.06
N ALA A 166 -9.38 16.88 -15.93
CA ALA A 166 -8.10 16.20 -15.90
C ALA A 166 -8.22 14.76 -16.44
N ASP A 167 -7.11 14.16 -16.82
CA ASP A 167 -7.06 12.70 -17.07
C ASP A 167 -7.37 11.90 -15.81
N GLY A 168 -7.10 12.48 -14.65
CA GLY A 168 -7.40 11.91 -13.34
C GLY A 168 -6.96 12.81 -12.20
N ILE A 169 -7.16 12.32 -10.99
CA ILE A 169 -6.69 12.92 -9.74
C ILE A 169 -6.17 11.83 -8.81
N ILE A 170 -5.16 12.17 -8.03
CA ILE A 170 -4.55 11.28 -7.03
C ILE A 170 -4.73 11.90 -5.65
N PHE A 171 -5.15 11.10 -4.68
CA PHE A 171 -4.98 11.39 -3.26
C PHE A 171 -3.96 10.43 -2.69
N SER A 172 -2.91 10.93 -2.06
CA SER A 172 -1.88 10.08 -1.49
C SER A 172 -1.60 10.38 -0.02
N THR A 173 -1.13 9.35 0.67
CA THR A 173 -0.53 9.48 1.98
C THR A 173 0.88 10.08 1.84
N PRO A 174 1.52 10.53 2.93
CA PRO A 174 2.93 10.89 2.90
C PRO A 174 3.85 9.76 2.41
N ALA A 175 3.54 8.50 2.74
CA ALA A 175 4.28 7.35 2.21
C ALA A 175 4.09 7.19 0.69
N GLY A 176 2.87 7.40 0.20
CA GLY A 176 2.51 7.34 -1.23
C GLY A 176 3.02 8.53 -2.05
N SER A 177 3.45 9.63 -1.41
CA SER A 177 4.00 10.79 -2.12
C SER A 177 5.22 10.46 -2.99
N THR A 178 5.93 9.36 -2.69
CA THR A 178 7.06 8.85 -3.47
C THR A 178 6.66 7.81 -4.53
N ALA A 179 5.37 7.47 -4.62
CA ALA A 179 4.81 6.52 -5.59
C ALA A 179 4.27 7.23 -6.85
N TYR A 180 3.00 7.05 -7.17
CA TYR A 180 2.42 7.61 -8.39
C TYR A 180 2.32 9.13 -8.35
N SER A 181 2.03 9.72 -7.18
CA SER A 181 1.98 11.18 -7.01
C SER A 181 3.29 11.86 -7.41
N LEU A 182 4.46 11.28 -7.05
CA LEU A 182 5.76 11.82 -7.48
C LEU A 182 5.87 11.90 -9.00
N SER A 183 5.47 10.86 -9.72
CA SER A 183 5.50 10.80 -11.18
C SER A 183 4.54 11.81 -11.81
N ALA A 184 3.47 12.17 -11.11
CA ALA A 184 2.49 13.17 -11.52
C ALA A 184 2.91 14.62 -11.19
N GLY A 185 4.05 14.81 -10.53
CA GLY A 185 4.58 16.13 -10.15
C GLY A 185 4.20 16.59 -8.76
N GLY A 186 3.74 15.68 -7.91
CA GLY A 186 3.54 15.92 -6.48
C GLY A 186 4.85 16.09 -5.72
N PRO A 187 4.85 16.77 -4.57
CA PRO A 187 6.01 16.95 -3.71
C PRO A 187 6.37 15.66 -2.96
N ILE A 188 7.64 15.51 -2.60
CA ILE A 188 8.07 14.48 -1.65
C ILE A 188 7.69 14.95 -0.25
N ILE A 189 6.93 14.14 0.47
CA ILE A 189 6.47 14.43 1.83
C ILE A 189 7.17 13.48 2.80
N SER A 190 7.59 14.01 3.95
CA SER A 190 8.13 13.17 5.02
C SER A 190 7.10 12.11 5.43
N PRO A 191 7.49 10.83 5.49
CA PRO A 191 6.54 9.76 5.82
C PRO A 191 5.91 9.87 7.21
N ASP A 192 6.45 10.69 8.10
CA ASP A 192 5.94 10.94 9.45
C ASP A 192 4.98 12.14 9.49
N ALA A 193 4.79 12.86 8.38
CA ALA A 193 3.82 13.94 8.29
C ALA A 193 2.38 13.40 8.40
N GLN A 194 1.48 14.25 8.85
CA GLN A 194 0.05 13.95 8.99
C GLN A 194 -0.73 14.83 8.00
N CYS A 195 -0.83 14.38 6.76
CA CYS A 195 -1.50 15.12 5.69
C CYS A 195 -1.94 14.20 4.55
N ILE A 196 -2.88 14.69 3.76
CA ILE A 196 -3.33 14.07 2.51
C ILE A 196 -2.84 14.95 1.37
N GLU A 197 -2.14 14.36 0.42
CA GLU A 197 -1.71 15.04 -0.80
C GLU A 197 -2.73 14.82 -1.90
N PHE A 198 -3.12 15.88 -2.60
CA PHE A 198 -3.89 15.86 -3.84
C PHE A 198 -2.98 16.23 -5.00
N THR A 199 -2.94 15.41 -6.05
CA THR A 199 -2.17 15.67 -7.26
C THR A 199 -3.02 15.44 -8.51
N PRO A 200 -3.26 16.48 -9.35
CA PRO A 200 -4.00 16.31 -10.59
C PRO A 200 -3.14 15.66 -11.68
N LEU A 201 -3.76 14.80 -12.50
CA LEU A 201 -3.13 14.14 -13.65
C LEU A 201 -3.49 14.88 -14.94
N CYS A 202 -2.50 15.43 -15.63
CA CYS A 202 -2.68 16.11 -16.94
C CYS A 202 -3.86 17.08 -16.93
N ALA A 203 -3.95 17.91 -15.91
CA ALA A 203 -5.05 18.87 -15.76
C ALA A 203 -5.13 19.87 -16.91
N HIS A 204 -6.31 20.03 -17.49
CA HIS A 204 -6.59 21.07 -18.47
C HIS A 204 -6.99 22.38 -17.75
N SER A 205 -6.07 22.88 -16.95
CA SER A 205 -6.23 24.09 -16.13
C SER A 205 -4.89 24.76 -15.90
N LEU A 206 -4.87 26.09 -15.93
CA LEU A 206 -3.68 26.90 -15.59
C LEU A 206 -3.30 26.80 -14.11
N PHE A 207 -4.26 26.46 -13.25
CA PHE A 207 -4.11 26.42 -11.79
C PHE A 207 -4.11 24.99 -11.23
N GLY A 208 -4.03 23.97 -12.08
CA GLY A 208 -3.91 22.56 -11.63
C GLY A 208 -2.57 22.34 -10.93
N ARG A 209 -2.54 22.50 -9.61
CA ARG A 209 -1.36 22.28 -8.77
C ARG A 209 -1.66 21.25 -7.69
N PRO A 210 -0.64 20.49 -7.23
CA PRO A 210 -0.78 19.69 -6.04
C PRO A 210 -1.18 20.55 -4.83
N MET A 211 -2.01 19.99 -3.96
CA MET A 211 -2.47 20.61 -2.73
C MET A 211 -2.26 19.65 -1.56
N ILE A 212 -2.07 20.19 -0.39
CA ILE A 212 -1.91 19.43 0.85
C ILE A 212 -3.08 19.76 1.78
N PHE A 213 -3.73 18.72 2.28
CA PHE A 213 -4.81 18.80 3.25
C PHE A 213 -4.36 18.22 4.60
N SER A 214 -5.03 18.57 5.67
CA SER A 214 -4.83 17.91 6.96
C SER A 214 -5.20 16.44 6.89
N ALA A 215 -4.54 15.61 7.69
CA ALA A 215 -4.87 14.19 7.80
C ALA A 215 -6.32 13.94 8.26
N ASP A 216 -6.89 14.87 9.04
CA ASP A 216 -8.25 14.79 9.56
C ASP A 216 -9.31 15.34 8.59
N SER A 217 -8.90 15.77 7.39
CA SER A 217 -9.83 16.32 6.40
C SER A 217 -10.72 15.22 5.83
N GLU A 218 -12.03 15.44 5.85
CA GLU A 218 -12.99 14.67 5.10
C GLU A 218 -13.09 15.24 3.67
N ILE A 219 -12.62 14.47 2.69
CA ILE A 219 -12.53 14.89 1.30
C ILE A 219 -13.59 14.16 0.49
N THR A 220 -14.51 14.91 -0.10
CA THR A 220 -15.51 14.36 -1.02
C THR A 220 -15.08 14.60 -2.47
N VAL A 221 -15.12 13.54 -3.26
CA VAL A 221 -14.87 13.59 -4.71
C VAL A 221 -16.18 13.29 -5.44
N ARG A 222 -16.58 14.24 -6.28
CA ARG A 222 -17.65 14.04 -7.26
C ARG A 222 -17.08 14.21 -8.65
N PHE A 223 -17.62 13.54 -9.62
CA PHE A 223 -17.24 13.75 -11.01
C PHE A 223 -18.47 13.83 -11.90
N SER A 224 -18.34 14.60 -12.98
CA SER A 224 -19.26 14.56 -14.09
C SER A 224 -18.54 14.02 -15.31
N ALA A 225 -19.13 13.03 -15.92
CA ALA A 225 -18.65 12.42 -17.14
C ALA A 225 -19.65 12.67 -18.27
N TYR A 226 -19.20 12.74 -19.51
CA TYR A 226 -20.11 12.81 -20.65
C TYR A 226 -20.68 11.43 -20.95
N GLU A 227 -21.83 11.36 -21.67
CA GLU A 227 -22.40 10.10 -22.15
C GLU A 227 -21.30 9.18 -22.71
N ASP A 228 -21.31 7.91 -22.31
CA ASP A 228 -20.32 6.88 -22.62
C ASP A 228 -18.91 7.10 -22.03
N SER A 229 -18.72 8.01 -21.10
CA SER A 229 -17.48 8.18 -20.35
C SER A 229 -17.65 7.74 -18.91
N GLY A 230 -16.61 7.10 -18.36
CA GLY A 230 -16.56 6.66 -16.97
C GLY A 230 -15.26 7.10 -16.32
N VAL A 231 -15.23 6.96 -15.01
CA VAL A 231 -14.04 7.13 -14.18
C VAL A 231 -13.75 5.79 -13.54
N SER A 232 -12.50 5.36 -13.56
CA SER A 232 -12.05 4.18 -12.80
C SER A 232 -11.37 4.64 -11.51
N LEU A 233 -11.56 3.87 -10.45
CA LEU A 233 -10.92 4.03 -9.15
C LEU A 233 -9.91 2.92 -8.96
N SER A 234 -8.67 3.27 -8.67
CA SER A 234 -7.61 2.34 -8.28
C SER A 234 -7.11 2.66 -6.87
N ILE A 235 -6.88 1.65 -6.06
CA ILE A 235 -6.41 1.76 -4.68
C ILE A 235 -5.09 1.00 -4.56
N ASP A 236 -3.99 1.69 -4.21
CA ASP A 236 -2.62 1.14 -4.15
C ASP A 236 -2.22 0.39 -5.44
N GLY A 237 -2.73 0.84 -6.59
CA GLY A 237 -2.46 0.22 -7.89
C GLY A 237 -3.15 -1.12 -8.11
N ASN A 238 -4.14 -1.48 -7.28
CA ASN A 238 -4.97 -2.67 -7.42
C ASN A 238 -6.42 -2.29 -7.68
N ASP A 239 -7.15 -3.24 -8.30
CA ASP A 239 -8.61 -3.25 -8.50
C ASP A 239 -9.20 -1.95 -9.07
N ASP A 240 -9.15 -1.84 -10.39
CA ASP A 240 -9.89 -0.80 -11.10
C ASP A 240 -11.39 -1.06 -10.95
N MET A 241 -12.06 -0.20 -10.19
CA MET A 241 -13.52 -0.14 -10.12
C MET A 241 -13.99 0.92 -11.10
N ASP A 242 -14.74 0.52 -12.11
CA ASP A 242 -15.30 1.44 -13.08
C ASP A 242 -16.61 2.05 -12.58
N PHE A 243 -16.71 3.35 -12.70
CA PHE A 243 -17.88 4.16 -12.33
C PHE A 243 -18.50 4.80 -13.56
N LYS A 244 -19.82 4.79 -13.64
CA LYS A 244 -20.59 5.53 -14.62
C LYS A 244 -21.16 6.80 -13.98
N GLU A 245 -21.51 7.77 -14.81
CA GLU A 245 -22.19 8.99 -14.36
C GLU A 245 -23.47 8.63 -13.60
N GLY A 246 -23.62 9.17 -12.38
CA GLY A 246 -24.79 8.95 -11.52
C GLY A 246 -24.67 7.76 -10.54
N GLU A 247 -23.52 7.09 -10.51
CA GLU A 247 -23.19 6.10 -9.47
C GLU A 247 -22.39 6.73 -8.33
#